data_b44c7920a0ba0db00387a2270b4e5c57
#
_entry.id   b44c7920a0ba0db00387a2270b4e5c57
#
_cell.length_a   1.000
_cell.length_b   1.000
_cell.length_c   1.000
_cell.angle_alpha   90.00
_cell.angle_beta   90.00
_cell.angle_gamma   90.00
#
_symmetry.space_group_name_H-M   'P 1'
#
loop_
_entity.id
_entity.type
_entity.pdbx_description
1 polymer ?
#
loop_
_entity_poly.entity_id
_entity_poly.type
_entity_poly.pdbx_seq_one_letter_code
_entity_poly.pdbx_strand_id
1 'polypeptide(L)'
;MNRREFVSGMAALGSAVVLDGIPGAQTPPPSVDFSLPRKADFAIPAGETYINSAYVHPMPNAGREALRRYVESRTSPVLDTHYDREHVKAEFAALINAKPSEISYVPNTSTGENLVVNGLRIVGTDANVVTDALHFDGALLHLGELKRRSGLDVRIVMPRDWRIDLKDLERVIDRKTRLVEISHVAMTNGFQHDLKAVCDLAHSRGAYVYADIIQAAGNTPIDVRASGVDFAACSTFKWLMGDFGLGFLYVKEELLDRVLRQTQYGYYQAAAMQTHFLPGDEPGAAPYSWKLSPDATGRFEVGTSGSGAQHVLEETLPYIRKIGVEKIHAHRQPLLKRLREEMPRLGFASITPPESTSAITSFTMKDRANVVERLKKANVNVRVAEDFLRVSPSVFNDMGDIEKLLEALS
;
A
#
# COMPACT_ATOMS: atom_id res chain seq x y z
N MET A 1 13.52 10.79 42.40
CA MET A 1 13.34 11.59 41.17
C MET A 1 12.08 11.09 40.49
N ASN A 2 11.05 11.91 40.45
CA ASN A 2 9.71 11.51 40.01
C ASN A 2 9.66 11.54 38.45
N ARG A 3 8.94 10.64 37.80
CA ARG A 3 8.82 10.55 36.35
C ARG A 3 8.42 11.87 35.67
N ARG A 4 7.78 12.79 36.40
CA ARG A 4 7.47 14.14 35.91
C ARG A 4 8.72 15.03 35.73
N GLU A 5 9.78 14.79 36.46
CA GLU A 5 11.02 15.57 36.36
C GLU A 5 11.94 15.09 35.22
N PHE A 6 11.81 13.84 34.79
CA PHE A 6 12.60 13.31 33.68
C PHE A 6 12.10 13.80 32.31
N VAL A 7 10.81 14.04 32.15
CA VAL A 7 10.23 14.58 30.91
C VAL A 7 10.34 16.11 30.81
N SER A 8 10.48 16.81 31.96
CA SER A 8 10.62 18.27 31.96
C SER A 8 12.07 18.76 31.85
N GLY A 9 13.05 17.87 31.89
CA GLY A 9 14.48 18.20 31.88
C GLY A 9 15.13 18.40 30.52
N MET A 10 14.41 18.13 29.42
CA MET A 10 14.96 18.27 28.04
C MET A 10 14.53 19.55 27.28
N ALA A 11 13.87 20.48 27.98
CA ALA A 11 13.42 21.74 27.36
C ALA A 11 13.98 22.98 28.06
N ALA A 12 15.29 23.09 28.26
CA ALA A 12 15.94 24.37 28.57
C ALA A 12 17.47 24.26 28.55
N LEU A 13 18.09 24.29 27.40
CA LEU A 13 19.46 24.77 27.19
C LEU A 13 19.59 25.36 25.80
N GLY A 14 18.85 26.43 25.55
CA GLY A 14 19.07 27.30 24.40
C GLY A 14 19.99 28.45 24.84
N SER A 15 21.30 28.27 24.75
CA SER A 15 22.23 29.39 24.85
C SER A 15 22.20 30.16 23.56
N ALA A 16 21.63 31.37 23.61
CA ALA A 16 21.73 32.35 22.53
C ALA A 16 23.19 32.78 22.37
N VAL A 17 23.86 32.31 21.33
CA VAL A 17 25.06 32.91 20.80
C VAL A 17 24.62 33.90 19.72
N VAL A 18 24.68 35.18 20.04
CA VAL A 18 24.59 36.26 19.06
C VAL A 18 25.90 36.27 18.28
N LEU A 19 25.86 35.87 17.03
CA LEU A 19 26.94 36.12 16.08
C LEU A 19 26.48 37.21 15.12
N ASP A 20 27.07 38.39 15.29
CA ASP A 20 26.97 39.53 14.35
C ASP A 20 27.56 39.16 12.98
N GLY A 21 26.78 39.45 11.97
CA GLY A 21 27.06 39.94 10.64
C GLY A 21 28.15 39.32 9.80
N ILE A 22 27.75 38.48 8.79
CA ILE A 22 28.31 38.51 7.43
C ILE A 22 27.13 38.35 6.45
N PRO A 23 26.88 39.28 5.53
CA PRO A 23 25.90 39.08 4.48
C PRO A 23 26.55 38.30 3.35
N GLY A 24 26.58 36.97 3.47
CA GLY A 24 26.80 36.06 2.37
C GLY A 24 25.45 35.67 1.80
N ALA A 25 25.13 36.09 0.58
CA ALA A 25 24.01 35.61 -0.17
C ALA A 25 24.13 34.05 -0.25
N GLN A 26 23.38 33.34 0.58
CA GLN A 26 23.22 31.91 0.42
C GLN A 26 22.47 31.70 -0.91
N THR A 27 23.19 31.23 -1.93
CA THR A 27 22.55 30.67 -3.11
C THR A 27 21.53 29.63 -2.62
N PRO A 28 20.26 29.76 -3.03
CA PRO A 28 19.28 28.72 -2.68
C PRO A 28 19.84 27.38 -3.16
N PRO A 29 19.66 26.31 -2.38
CA PRO A 29 20.08 24.99 -2.82
C PRO A 29 19.48 24.72 -4.20
N PRO A 30 20.25 24.10 -5.12
CA PRO A 30 19.76 23.83 -6.46
C PRO A 30 18.40 23.10 -6.34
N SER A 31 17.42 23.61 -7.06
CA SER A 31 16.11 22.98 -7.14
C SER A 31 16.33 21.56 -7.64
N VAL A 32 16.06 20.55 -6.80
CA VAL A 32 16.16 19.15 -7.21
C VAL A 32 15.12 18.96 -8.31
N ASP A 33 15.60 18.71 -9.53
CA ASP A 33 14.73 18.39 -10.65
C ASP A 33 14.11 16.99 -10.41
N PHE A 34 12.79 16.93 -10.27
CA PHE A 34 12.01 15.70 -10.16
C PHE A 34 11.41 15.28 -11.52
N SER A 35 12.10 15.56 -12.62
CA SER A 35 11.74 15.02 -13.94
C SER A 35 11.83 13.50 -13.97
N LEU A 36 11.01 12.88 -14.82
CA LEU A 36 11.00 11.45 -15.06
C LEU A 36 11.58 11.15 -16.45
N PRO A 37 12.27 10.03 -16.64
CA PRO A 37 12.49 8.92 -15.70
C PRO A 37 13.62 9.16 -14.68
N ARG A 38 13.55 8.47 -13.54
CA ARG A 38 14.49 8.57 -12.42
C ARG A 38 15.43 7.35 -12.32
N LYS A 39 16.07 6.93 -13.41
CA LYS A 39 16.93 5.72 -13.44
C LYS A 39 18.07 5.76 -12.41
N ALA A 40 18.70 6.91 -12.24
CA ALA A 40 19.84 7.08 -11.32
C ALA A 40 19.48 6.88 -9.83
N ASP A 41 18.21 6.99 -9.48
CA ASP A 41 17.76 6.81 -8.11
C ASP A 41 17.66 5.34 -7.69
N PHE A 42 17.87 4.41 -8.63
CA PHE A 42 17.73 2.95 -8.40
C PHE A 42 18.98 2.22 -8.84
N ALA A 43 19.41 1.24 -8.03
CA ALA A 43 20.57 0.39 -8.33
C ALA A 43 20.16 -0.83 -9.17
N ILE A 44 19.51 -0.59 -10.31
CA ILE A 44 19.24 -1.64 -11.29
C ILE A 44 20.54 -1.97 -12.01
N PRO A 45 20.93 -3.26 -12.14
CA PRO A 45 22.16 -3.64 -12.82
C PRO A 45 22.25 -3.11 -14.23
N ALA A 46 23.45 -2.68 -14.64
CA ALA A 46 23.67 -2.19 -16.00
C ALA A 46 23.29 -3.25 -17.04
N GLY A 47 22.56 -2.85 -18.06
CA GLY A 47 22.08 -3.75 -19.11
C GLY A 47 20.82 -4.55 -18.76
N GLU A 48 20.34 -4.51 -17.50
CA GLU A 48 19.04 -5.09 -17.13
C GLU A 48 17.91 -4.09 -17.40
N THR A 49 16.79 -4.59 -17.88
CA THR A 49 15.52 -3.88 -17.98
C THR A 49 14.54 -4.49 -16.99
N TYR A 50 14.23 -3.76 -15.93
CA TYR A 50 13.26 -4.19 -14.91
C TYR A 50 11.91 -3.47 -15.12
N ILE A 51 10.90 -4.21 -15.58
CA ILE A 51 9.52 -3.71 -15.81
C ILE A 51 8.48 -4.61 -15.14
N ASN A 52 8.78 -4.99 -13.87
CA ASN A 52 7.99 -5.91 -13.05
C ASN A 52 7.62 -5.31 -11.69
N SER A 53 7.44 -3.98 -11.62
CA SER A 53 7.21 -3.25 -10.36
C SER A 53 5.92 -3.64 -9.64
N ALA A 54 4.93 -4.17 -10.36
CA ALA A 54 3.69 -4.72 -9.76
C ALA A 54 3.91 -6.03 -8.97
N TYR A 55 5.07 -6.69 -9.10
CA TYR A 55 5.46 -7.85 -8.30
C TYR A 55 6.20 -7.40 -7.04
N VAL A 56 7.38 -6.84 -7.20
CA VAL A 56 8.18 -6.17 -6.15
C VAL A 56 8.78 -4.92 -6.79
N HIS A 57 8.62 -3.76 -6.15
CA HIS A 57 9.26 -2.55 -6.65
C HIS A 57 10.72 -2.50 -6.19
N PRO A 58 11.68 -2.16 -7.06
CA PRO A 58 13.05 -1.87 -6.62
C PRO A 58 13.06 -0.75 -5.59
N MET A 59 13.81 -0.96 -4.50
CA MET A 59 13.96 0.06 -3.47
C MET A 59 14.89 1.16 -3.99
N PRO A 60 14.52 2.45 -3.90
CA PRO A 60 15.39 3.55 -4.29
C PRO A 60 16.63 3.63 -3.41
N ASN A 61 17.71 4.25 -3.90
CA ASN A 61 18.98 4.35 -3.21
C ASN A 61 18.85 5.01 -1.83
N ALA A 62 17.98 6.03 -1.69
CA ALA A 62 17.71 6.66 -0.40
C ALA A 62 17.10 5.66 0.62
N GLY A 63 16.14 4.84 0.20
CA GLY A 63 15.54 3.81 1.05
C GLY A 63 16.55 2.71 1.43
N ARG A 64 17.41 2.29 0.50
CA ARG A 64 18.48 1.32 0.76
C ARG A 64 19.47 1.85 1.80
N GLU A 65 19.83 3.14 1.69
CA GLU A 65 20.71 3.79 2.63
C GLU A 65 20.07 3.94 4.02
N ALA A 66 18.78 4.27 4.10
CA ALA A 66 18.04 4.31 5.35
C ALA A 66 18.02 2.94 6.05
N LEU A 67 17.78 1.88 5.29
CA LEU A 67 17.83 0.50 5.82
C LEU A 67 19.23 0.12 6.31
N ARG A 68 20.28 0.50 5.58
CA ARG A 68 21.68 0.28 6.00
C ARG A 68 21.98 0.99 7.32
N ARG A 69 21.64 2.28 7.44
CA ARG A 69 21.80 3.05 8.68
C ARG A 69 21.06 2.40 9.85
N TYR A 70 19.82 1.95 9.64
CA TYR A 70 19.07 1.22 10.65
C TYR A 70 19.77 -0.05 11.12
N VAL A 71 20.27 -0.89 10.20
CA VAL A 71 20.98 -2.13 10.56
C VAL A 71 22.24 -1.83 11.34
N GLU A 72 23.02 -0.82 10.94
CA GLU A 72 24.23 -0.39 11.64
C GLU A 72 23.94 0.18 13.03
N SER A 73 22.88 0.98 13.17
CA SER A 73 22.48 1.54 14.47
C SER A 73 22.17 0.46 15.51
N ARG A 74 21.71 -0.70 15.08
CA ARG A 74 21.40 -1.82 15.98
C ARG A 74 22.64 -2.47 16.62
N THR A 75 23.81 -2.19 16.13
CA THR A 75 25.09 -2.64 16.71
C THR A 75 25.75 -1.57 17.57
N SER A 76 25.22 -0.35 17.59
CA SER A 76 25.75 0.76 18.37
C SER A 76 25.19 0.74 19.81
N PRO A 77 26.00 1.00 20.83
CA PRO A 77 25.52 1.19 22.20
C PRO A 77 24.64 2.45 22.36
N VAL A 78 24.76 3.41 21.43
CA VAL A 78 23.86 4.56 21.30
C VAL A 78 22.95 4.28 20.11
N LEU A 79 21.95 3.42 20.34
CA LEU A 79 20.97 3.07 19.32
C LEU A 79 20.08 4.28 19.06
N ASP A 80 20.31 4.97 17.96
CA ASP A 80 19.28 5.78 17.35
C ASP A 80 18.40 4.84 16.48
N THR A 81 17.46 4.20 17.14
CA THR A 81 16.40 3.42 16.50
C THR A 81 15.15 4.28 16.30
N HIS A 82 15.32 5.59 16.42
CA HIS A 82 14.21 6.53 16.36
C HIS A 82 13.81 6.75 14.90
N TYR A 83 12.57 6.44 14.60
CA TYR A 83 11.88 6.87 13.39
C TYR A 83 10.55 7.53 13.82
N ASP A 84 10.13 8.49 13.06
CA ASP A 84 8.87 9.19 13.33
C ASP A 84 7.69 8.44 12.73
N ARG A 85 7.10 7.56 13.53
CA ARG A 85 5.93 6.75 13.13
C ARG A 85 4.76 7.60 12.65
N GLU A 86 4.53 8.72 13.30
CA GLU A 86 3.40 9.60 12.99
C GLU A 86 3.65 10.36 11.69
N HIS A 87 4.90 10.77 11.44
CA HIS A 87 5.30 11.35 10.17
C HIS A 87 5.07 10.39 8.99
N VAL A 88 5.49 9.13 9.12
CA VAL A 88 5.28 8.11 8.06
C VAL A 88 3.77 7.88 7.79
N LYS A 89 2.94 7.84 8.84
CA LYS A 89 1.47 7.77 8.66
C LYS A 89 0.91 9.01 7.97
N ALA A 90 1.39 10.20 8.35
CA ALA A 90 0.96 11.45 7.74
C ALA A 90 1.32 11.52 6.26
N GLU A 91 2.51 11.06 5.89
CA GLU A 91 2.94 10.96 4.49
C GLU A 91 2.05 10.02 3.67
N PHE A 92 1.74 8.84 4.20
CA PHE A 92 0.82 7.91 3.53
C PHE A 92 -0.60 8.45 3.47
N ALA A 93 -1.11 9.01 4.56
CA ALA A 93 -2.44 9.63 4.60
C ALA A 93 -2.58 10.72 3.53
N ALA A 94 -1.57 11.55 3.37
CA ALA A 94 -1.55 12.60 2.35
C ALA A 94 -1.56 12.03 0.90
N LEU A 95 -0.96 10.86 0.66
CA LEU A 95 -0.99 10.20 -0.67
C LEU A 95 -2.40 9.76 -1.11
N ILE A 96 -3.29 9.49 -0.15
CA ILE A 96 -4.64 8.97 -0.43
C ILE A 96 -5.76 9.93 0.01
N ASN A 97 -5.41 11.16 0.40
CA ASN A 97 -6.34 12.18 0.94
C ASN A 97 -7.10 11.71 2.20
N ALA A 98 -6.39 11.06 3.13
CA ALA A 98 -6.88 10.63 4.45
C ALA A 98 -6.36 11.53 5.58
N LYS A 99 -6.88 11.34 6.81
CA LYS A 99 -6.27 11.87 8.03
C LYS A 99 -5.27 10.85 8.61
N PRO A 100 -4.16 11.28 9.25
CA PRO A 100 -3.26 10.35 9.94
C PRO A 100 -3.95 9.47 10.99
N SER A 101 -4.97 9.99 11.68
CA SER A 101 -5.79 9.26 12.66
C SER A 101 -6.59 8.09 12.08
N GLU A 102 -6.78 8.06 10.75
CA GLU A 102 -7.47 7.00 10.02
C GLU A 102 -6.51 5.88 9.55
N ILE A 103 -5.20 6.05 9.78
CA ILE A 103 -4.17 5.14 9.31
C ILE A 103 -3.60 4.32 10.47
N SER A 104 -3.52 3.02 10.27
CA SER A 104 -2.86 2.07 11.16
C SER A 104 -1.81 1.27 10.40
N TYR A 105 -0.74 0.88 11.09
CA TYR A 105 0.19 -0.12 10.57
C TYR A 105 -0.41 -1.52 10.70
N VAL A 106 -0.19 -2.31 9.65
CA VAL A 106 -0.52 -3.75 9.61
C VAL A 106 0.67 -4.50 8.99
N PRO A 107 0.83 -5.80 9.24
CA PRO A 107 1.91 -6.58 8.61
C PRO A 107 1.85 -6.61 7.08
N ASN A 108 0.65 -6.64 6.51
CA ASN A 108 0.40 -6.71 5.07
C ASN A 108 -1.08 -6.44 4.75
N THR A 109 -1.39 -6.34 3.45
CA THR A 109 -2.75 -6.11 2.93
C THR A 109 -3.75 -7.16 3.44
N SER A 110 -3.39 -8.45 3.38
CA SER A 110 -4.28 -9.54 3.81
C SER A 110 -4.61 -9.50 5.29
N THR A 111 -3.66 -9.06 6.15
CA THR A 111 -3.95 -8.84 7.57
C THR A 111 -4.94 -7.68 7.74
N GLY A 112 -4.79 -6.59 7.00
CA GLY A 112 -5.74 -5.47 7.02
C GLY A 112 -7.15 -5.89 6.63
N GLU A 113 -7.29 -6.67 5.56
CA GLU A 113 -8.53 -7.27 5.10
C GLU A 113 -9.19 -8.13 6.19
N ASN A 114 -8.43 -9.08 6.76
CA ASN A 114 -8.92 -9.95 7.82
C ASN A 114 -9.40 -9.17 9.05
N LEU A 115 -8.70 -8.09 9.43
CA LEU A 115 -9.11 -7.22 10.54
C LEU A 115 -10.47 -6.56 10.27
N VAL A 116 -10.69 -6.09 9.03
CA VAL A 116 -11.97 -5.49 8.62
C VAL A 116 -13.09 -6.52 8.62
N VAL A 117 -12.92 -7.66 7.94
CA VAL A 117 -13.93 -8.71 7.83
C VAL A 117 -14.32 -9.26 9.20
N ASN A 118 -13.34 -9.54 10.06
CA ASN A 118 -13.58 -10.01 11.42
C ASN A 118 -14.22 -8.92 12.30
N GLY A 119 -13.79 -7.68 12.14
CA GLY A 119 -14.34 -6.53 12.88
C GLY A 119 -15.79 -6.23 12.54
N LEU A 120 -16.22 -6.49 11.31
CA LEU A 120 -17.61 -6.33 10.86
C LEU A 120 -18.56 -7.42 11.42
N ARG A 121 -18.01 -8.52 11.97
CA ARG A 121 -18.78 -9.66 12.54
C ARG A 121 -19.84 -10.22 11.59
N ILE A 122 -19.48 -10.41 10.35
CA ILE A 122 -20.39 -10.89 9.30
C ILE A 122 -20.69 -12.39 9.49
N VAL A 123 -19.72 -13.16 9.97
CA VAL A 123 -19.83 -14.59 10.17
C VAL A 123 -20.88 -14.92 11.23
N GLY A 124 -21.77 -15.88 10.92
CA GLY A 124 -22.86 -16.29 11.80
C GLY A 124 -24.11 -15.41 11.73
N THR A 125 -24.16 -14.48 10.76
CA THR A 125 -25.34 -13.67 10.45
C THR A 125 -25.98 -14.12 9.13
N ASP A 126 -27.09 -13.49 8.73
CA ASP A 126 -27.73 -13.70 7.42
C ASP A 126 -27.19 -12.73 6.35
N ALA A 127 -26.14 -11.98 6.66
CA ALA A 127 -25.48 -11.07 5.75
C ALA A 127 -24.63 -11.81 4.72
N ASN A 128 -24.36 -11.13 3.59
CA ASN A 128 -23.47 -11.62 2.57
C ASN A 128 -22.30 -10.67 2.31
N VAL A 129 -21.27 -11.21 1.64
CA VAL A 129 -20.13 -10.48 1.09
C VAL A 129 -20.15 -10.61 -0.42
N VAL A 130 -19.95 -9.50 -1.13
CA VAL A 130 -19.82 -9.48 -2.58
C VAL A 130 -18.37 -9.17 -2.93
N THR A 131 -17.82 -9.93 -3.85
CA THR A 131 -16.49 -9.69 -4.43
C THR A 131 -16.50 -10.06 -5.92
N ASP A 132 -15.35 -9.96 -6.58
CA ASP A 132 -15.19 -10.38 -7.97
C ASP A 132 -13.97 -11.27 -8.17
N ALA A 133 -13.94 -11.99 -9.29
CA ALA A 133 -12.87 -12.95 -9.59
C ALA A 133 -11.55 -12.30 -10.06
N LEU A 134 -11.47 -10.96 -10.17
CA LEU A 134 -10.24 -10.21 -10.41
C LEU A 134 -9.61 -9.68 -9.11
N HIS A 135 -10.27 -9.93 -7.99
CA HIS A 135 -9.68 -9.63 -6.67
C HIS A 135 -8.46 -10.50 -6.40
N PHE A 136 -7.66 -10.12 -5.39
CA PHE A 136 -6.44 -10.84 -5.03
C PHE A 136 -6.72 -12.30 -4.60
N ASP A 137 -5.88 -13.23 -5.06
CA ASP A 137 -6.05 -14.67 -4.78
C ASP A 137 -6.14 -14.97 -3.28
N GLY A 138 -5.37 -14.25 -2.45
CA GLY A 138 -5.41 -14.40 -0.98
C GLY A 138 -6.73 -13.95 -0.36
N ALA A 139 -7.38 -12.93 -0.91
CA ALA A 139 -8.70 -12.48 -0.50
C ALA A 139 -9.78 -13.49 -0.90
N LEU A 140 -9.72 -14.01 -2.13
CA LEU A 140 -10.63 -15.06 -2.60
C LEU A 140 -10.48 -16.34 -1.79
N LEU A 141 -9.24 -16.72 -1.41
CA LEU A 141 -8.99 -17.83 -0.48
C LEU A 141 -9.62 -17.57 0.90
N HIS A 142 -9.42 -16.38 1.47
CA HIS A 142 -9.96 -16.01 2.77
C HIS A 142 -11.50 -16.10 2.78
N LEU A 143 -12.16 -15.45 1.82
CA LEU A 143 -13.63 -15.49 1.69
C LEU A 143 -14.13 -16.92 1.40
N GLY A 144 -13.42 -17.67 0.57
CA GLY A 144 -13.72 -19.08 0.27
C GLY A 144 -13.66 -19.98 1.51
N GLU A 145 -12.66 -19.78 2.37
CA GLU A 145 -12.55 -20.51 3.65
C GLU A 145 -13.65 -20.09 4.64
N LEU A 146 -14.01 -18.81 4.70
CA LEU A 146 -15.14 -18.36 5.51
C LEU A 146 -16.45 -19.00 5.03
N LYS A 147 -16.70 -19.02 3.72
CA LYS A 147 -17.85 -19.70 3.13
C LYS A 147 -17.87 -21.20 3.52
N ARG A 148 -16.75 -21.88 3.35
CA ARG A 148 -16.63 -23.33 3.62
C ARG A 148 -16.81 -23.68 5.10
N ARG A 149 -16.26 -22.84 6.02
CA ARG A 149 -16.25 -23.15 7.47
C ARG A 149 -17.49 -22.68 8.21
N SER A 150 -18.05 -21.54 7.80
CA SER A 150 -19.14 -20.89 8.53
C SER A 150 -20.45 -20.78 7.74
N GLY A 151 -20.45 -21.17 6.47
CA GLY A 151 -21.62 -21.00 5.61
C GLY A 151 -21.87 -19.54 5.18
N LEU A 152 -20.90 -18.64 5.34
CA LEU A 152 -21.03 -17.26 4.89
C LEU A 152 -21.45 -17.20 3.40
N ASP A 153 -22.50 -16.44 3.09
CA ASP A 153 -22.90 -16.19 1.69
C ASP A 153 -21.88 -15.27 1.03
N VAL A 154 -20.98 -15.85 0.23
CA VAL A 154 -19.97 -15.12 -0.57
C VAL A 154 -20.39 -15.20 -2.02
N ARG A 155 -20.61 -14.04 -2.64
CA ARG A 155 -21.04 -13.88 -4.04
C ARG A 155 -19.89 -13.32 -4.86
N ILE A 156 -19.45 -14.07 -5.86
CA ILE A 156 -18.30 -13.74 -6.70
C ILE A 156 -18.79 -13.37 -8.10
N VAL A 157 -18.56 -12.12 -8.51
CA VAL A 157 -18.85 -11.66 -9.87
C VAL A 157 -17.74 -12.09 -10.81
N MET A 158 -18.09 -12.76 -11.91
CA MET A 158 -17.14 -13.20 -12.93
C MET A 158 -16.87 -12.09 -13.95
N PRO A 159 -15.61 -11.92 -14.39
CA PRO A 159 -15.30 -10.94 -15.42
C PRO A 159 -15.88 -11.32 -16.78
N ARG A 160 -16.24 -10.31 -17.56
CA ARG A 160 -16.57 -10.41 -18.98
C ARG A 160 -15.63 -9.50 -19.76
N ASP A 161 -15.06 -9.99 -20.82
CA ASP A 161 -14.07 -9.23 -21.60
C ASP A 161 -12.96 -8.60 -20.72
N TRP A 162 -12.49 -9.39 -19.76
CA TRP A 162 -11.41 -9.03 -18.82
C TRP A 162 -11.73 -7.91 -17.85
N ARG A 163 -13.01 -7.54 -17.66
CA ARG A 163 -13.49 -6.48 -16.75
C ARG A 163 -14.67 -6.92 -15.92
N ILE A 164 -14.91 -6.20 -14.84
CA ILE A 164 -16.11 -6.30 -14.02
C ILE A 164 -17.04 -5.14 -14.36
N ASP A 165 -18.23 -5.45 -14.84
CA ASP A 165 -19.25 -4.43 -15.10
C ASP A 165 -19.96 -4.07 -13.79
N LEU A 166 -20.14 -2.77 -13.55
CA LEU A 166 -20.87 -2.27 -12.38
C LEU A 166 -22.28 -2.83 -12.30
N LYS A 167 -22.93 -3.08 -13.44
CA LYS A 167 -24.26 -3.71 -13.51
C LYS A 167 -24.26 -5.15 -13.00
N ASP A 168 -23.16 -5.87 -13.13
CA ASP A 168 -23.07 -7.24 -12.60
C ASP A 168 -22.90 -7.23 -11.09
N LEU A 169 -22.18 -6.26 -10.53
CA LEU A 169 -22.14 -6.00 -9.09
C LEU A 169 -23.55 -5.60 -8.59
N GLU A 170 -24.26 -4.72 -9.29
CA GLU A 170 -25.60 -4.28 -8.92
C GLU A 170 -26.62 -5.44 -8.80
N ARG A 171 -26.51 -6.47 -9.66
CA ARG A 171 -27.40 -7.63 -9.64
C ARG A 171 -27.22 -8.51 -8.40
N VAL A 172 -26.03 -8.51 -7.80
CA VAL A 172 -25.68 -9.38 -6.68
C VAL A 172 -25.62 -8.67 -5.33
N ILE A 173 -25.50 -7.33 -5.33
CA ILE A 173 -25.54 -6.51 -4.11
C ILE A 173 -27.01 -6.28 -3.73
N ASP A 174 -27.39 -6.70 -2.54
CA ASP A 174 -28.73 -6.53 -1.99
C ASP A 174 -28.70 -5.90 -0.58
N ARG A 175 -29.85 -5.81 0.08
CA ARG A 175 -29.97 -5.24 1.44
C ARG A 175 -29.32 -6.09 2.55
N LYS A 176 -28.96 -7.33 2.26
CA LYS A 176 -28.21 -8.20 3.17
C LYS A 176 -26.70 -8.11 2.93
N THR A 177 -26.27 -7.46 1.86
CA THR A 177 -24.83 -7.25 1.60
C THR A 177 -24.27 -6.35 2.69
N ARG A 178 -23.28 -6.85 3.42
CA ARG A 178 -22.60 -6.12 4.49
C ARG A 178 -21.30 -5.51 4.02
N LEU A 179 -20.62 -6.18 3.09
CA LEU A 179 -19.33 -5.77 2.57
C LEU A 179 -19.24 -6.05 1.06
N VAL A 180 -18.77 -5.10 0.32
CA VAL A 180 -18.25 -5.26 -1.04
C VAL A 180 -16.73 -5.16 -0.95
N GLU A 181 -16.03 -6.20 -1.40
CA GLU A 181 -14.59 -6.35 -1.24
C GLU A 181 -13.93 -6.54 -2.60
N ILE A 182 -13.06 -5.60 -3.00
CA ILE A 182 -12.47 -5.55 -4.34
C ILE A 182 -10.99 -5.15 -4.29
N SER A 183 -10.22 -5.53 -5.32
CA SER A 183 -8.96 -4.85 -5.64
C SER A 183 -9.26 -3.61 -6.49
N HIS A 184 -8.87 -2.41 -6.04
CA HIS A 184 -9.03 -1.19 -6.85
C HIS A 184 -8.38 -1.35 -8.23
N VAL A 185 -7.20 -1.96 -8.27
CA VAL A 185 -6.53 -2.38 -9.50
C VAL A 185 -6.22 -3.86 -9.43
N ALA A 186 -6.76 -4.63 -10.37
CA ALA A 186 -6.52 -6.07 -10.47
C ALA A 186 -5.06 -6.40 -10.79
N MET A 187 -4.45 -7.30 -10.02
CA MET A 187 -3.05 -7.63 -10.19
C MET A 187 -2.76 -8.45 -11.45
N THR A 188 -3.74 -9.17 -11.97
CA THR A 188 -3.58 -10.08 -13.12
C THR A 188 -3.53 -9.31 -14.42
N ASN A 189 -4.49 -8.42 -14.64
CA ASN A 189 -4.69 -7.78 -15.93
C ASN A 189 -4.71 -6.24 -15.90
N GLY A 190 -4.59 -5.64 -14.69
CA GLY A 190 -4.61 -4.18 -14.56
C GLY A 190 -5.99 -3.55 -14.74
N PHE A 191 -7.09 -4.34 -14.75
CA PHE A 191 -8.42 -3.75 -14.68
C PHE A 191 -8.53 -2.83 -13.48
N GLN A 192 -9.13 -1.67 -13.65
CA GLN A 192 -9.30 -0.68 -12.60
C GLN A 192 -10.78 -0.39 -12.39
N HIS A 193 -11.27 -0.64 -11.19
CA HIS A 193 -12.62 -0.25 -10.80
C HIS A 193 -12.77 1.27 -10.73
N ASP A 194 -13.92 1.79 -11.14
CA ASP A 194 -14.39 3.11 -10.69
C ASP A 194 -14.81 2.97 -9.21
N LEU A 195 -13.85 3.30 -8.32
CA LEU A 195 -14.03 3.12 -6.88
C LEU A 195 -15.21 3.92 -6.35
N LYS A 196 -15.46 5.14 -6.90
CA LYS A 196 -16.60 5.95 -6.50
C LYS A 196 -17.91 5.29 -6.90
N ALA A 197 -18.05 4.82 -8.13
CA ALA A 197 -19.25 4.16 -8.59
C ALA A 197 -19.56 2.88 -7.77
N VAL A 198 -18.52 2.10 -7.40
CA VAL A 198 -18.69 0.93 -6.53
C VAL A 198 -19.14 1.34 -5.14
N CYS A 199 -18.56 2.40 -4.55
CA CYS A 199 -18.96 2.90 -3.23
C CYS A 199 -20.41 3.43 -3.25
N ASP A 200 -20.77 4.25 -4.23
CA ASP A 200 -22.14 4.78 -4.36
C ASP A 200 -23.16 3.64 -4.46
N LEU A 201 -22.89 2.61 -5.26
CA LEU A 201 -23.73 1.43 -5.39
C LEU A 201 -23.87 0.67 -4.06
N ALA A 202 -22.76 0.33 -3.42
CA ALA A 202 -22.74 -0.41 -2.16
C ALA A 202 -23.48 0.36 -1.05
N HIS A 203 -23.19 1.64 -0.88
CA HIS A 203 -23.83 2.51 0.11
C HIS A 203 -25.33 2.68 -0.13
N SER A 204 -25.78 2.69 -1.39
CA SER A 204 -27.23 2.74 -1.71
C SER A 204 -28.01 1.52 -1.19
N ARG A 205 -27.30 0.42 -0.88
CA ARG A 205 -27.87 -0.82 -0.32
C ARG A 205 -27.52 -1.02 1.16
N GLY A 206 -26.74 -0.09 1.77
CA GLY A 206 -26.30 -0.15 3.16
C GLY A 206 -25.06 -1.04 3.40
N ALA A 207 -24.36 -1.41 2.34
CA ALA A 207 -23.11 -2.17 2.40
C ALA A 207 -21.90 -1.24 2.53
N TYR A 208 -20.83 -1.70 3.20
CA TYR A 208 -19.52 -1.05 3.24
C TYR A 208 -18.64 -1.52 2.07
N VAL A 209 -17.58 -0.74 1.77
CA VAL A 209 -16.61 -1.09 0.72
C VAL A 209 -15.21 -1.20 1.33
N TYR A 210 -14.57 -2.35 1.10
CA TYR A 210 -13.14 -2.54 1.29
C TYR A 210 -12.44 -2.56 -0.06
N ALA A 211 -11.36 -1.79 -0.19
CA ALA A 211 -10.52 -1.78 -1.37
C ALA A 211 -9.08 -2.21 -1.04
N ASP A 212 -8.61 -3.29 -1.66
CA ASP A 212 -7.18 -3.56 -1.77
C ASP A 212 -6.57 -2.55 -2.75
N ILE A 213 -5.76 -1.63 -2.23
CA ILE A 213 -5.12 -0.56 -3.01
C ILE A 213 -3.63 -0.81 -3.27
N ILE A 214 -3.14 -2.02 -3.02
CA ILE A 214 -1.70 -2.35 -3.15
C ILE A 214 -1.15 -2.14 -4.56
N GLN A 215 -1.99 -2.24 -5.61
CA GLN A 215 -1.57 -2.02 -6.98
C GLN A 215 -1.79 -0.57 -7.45
N ALA A 216 -2.34 0.28 -6.60
CA ALA A 216 -2.66 1.67 -6.91
C ALA A 216 -1.89 2.69 -6.07
N ALA A 217 -1.78 2.50 -4.74
CA ALA A 217 -1.17 3.45 -3.82
C ALA A 217 0.29 3.76 -4.20
N GLY A 218 0.60 5.04 -4.38
CA GLY A 218 1.92 5.53 -4.79
C GLY A 218 2.15 5.63 -6.30
N ASN A 219 1.20 5.14 -7.13
CA ASN A 219 1.38 5.17 -8.57
C ASN A 219 0.15 5.60 -9.38
N THR A 220 -1.02 5.45 -8.81
CA THR A 220 -2.32 5.86 -9.38
C THR A 220 -2.99 6.78 -8.37
N PRO A 221 -3.53 7.93 -8.76
CA PRO A 221 -4.20 8.83 -7.85
C PRO A 221 -5.36 8.13 -7.11
N ILE A 222 -5.38 8.28 -5.80
CA ILE A 222 -6.43 7.78 -4.91
C ILE A 222 -6.91 8.94 -4.05
N ASP A 223 -8.23 9.12 -3.98
CA ASP A 223 -8.88 10.03 -3.04
C ASP A 223 -9.96 9.26 -2.28
N VAL A 224 -9.66 8.89 -1.04
CA VAL A 224 -10.58 8.13 -0.20
C VAL A 224 -11.80 8.96 0.22
N ARG A 225 -11.68 10.30 0.22
CA ARG A 225 -12.80 11.21 0.50
C ARG A 225 -13.74 11.28 -0.68
N ALA A 226 -13.21 11.54 -1.88
CA ALA A 226 -14.00 11.66 -3.10
C ALA A 226 -14.66 10.33 -3.51
N SER A 227 -13.98 9.21 -3.35
CA SER A 227 -14.55 7.89 -3.63
C SER A 227 -15.56 7.44 -2.58
N GLY A 228 -15.39 7.86 -1.32
CA GLY A 228 -16.23 7.45 -0.21
C GLY A 228 -15.90 6.05 0.33
N VAL A 229 -14.78 5.43 -0.09
CA VAL A 229 -14.37 4.10 0.39
C VAL A 229 -14.28 4.07 1.91
N ASP A 230 -14.73 2.97 2.51
CA ASP A 230 -14.83 2.82 3.96
C ASP A 230 -13.55 2.26 4.56
N PHE A 231 -12.93 1.32 3.87
CA PHE A 231 -11.71 0.64 4.29
C PHE A 231 -10.78 0.44 3.11
N ALA A 232 -9.48 0.58 3.32
CA ALA A 232 -8.49 0.23 2.31
C ALA A 232 -7.20 -0.30 2.95
N ALA A 233 -6.53 -1.25 2.31
CA ALA A 233 -5.23 -1.70 2.79
C ALA A 233 -4.20 -1.81 1.66
N CYS A 234 -2.92 -1.70 2.06
CA CYS A 234 -1.80 -1.66 1.15
C CYS A 234 -0.52 -2.13 1.84
N SER A 235 0.16 -3.15 1.32
CA SER A 235 1.54 -3.45 1.71
C SER A 235 2.52 -2.50 1.04
N THR A 236 3.70 -2.30 1.64
CA THR A 236 4.63 -1.24 1.25
C THR A 236 5.61 -1.61 0.15
N PHE A 237 5.89 -2.91 -0.06
CA PHE A 237 6.97 -3.42 -0.93
C PHE A 237 6.72 -3.30 -2.44
N LYS A 238 5.53 -2.82 -2.84
CA LYS A 238 5.22 -2.51 -4.24
C LYS A 238 5.42 -1.01 -4.49
N TRP A 239 4.41 -0.32 -4.92
CA TRP A 239 4.47 1.05 -5.42
C TRP A 239 4.80 2.13 -4.37
N LEU A 240 4.74 1.78 -3.08
CA LEU A 240 5.27 2.63 -2.00
C LEU A 240 6.79 2.50 -1.83
N MET A 241 7.45 1.61 -2.62
CA MET A 241 8.90 1.41 -2.66
C MET A 241 9.53 1.06 -1.30
N GLY A 242 8.70 0.55 -0.37
CA GLY A 242 9.09 0.10 0.95
C GLY A 242 9.57 -1.36 0.97
N ASP A 243 9.49 -2.01 2.12
CA ASP A 243 9.93 -3.39 2.32
C ASP A 243 8.76 -4.30 2.73
N PHE A 244 9.02 -5.60 2.79
CA PHE A 244 8.07 -6.62 3.25
C PHE A 244 7.78 -6.49 4.75
N GLY A 245 6.69 -7.09 5.20
CA GLY A 245 6.32 -7.18 6.61
C GLY A 245 5.70 -5.90 7.19
N LEU A 246 5.41 -4.91 6.36
CA LEU A 246 4.72 -3.69 6.73
C LEU A 246 3.69 -3.29 5.68
N GLY A 247 2.59 -2.72 6.15
CA GLY A 247 1.52 -2.18 5.34
C GLY A 247 0.72 -1.14 6.12
N PHE A 248 -0.23 -0.54 5.45
CA PHE A 248 -1.18 0.41 6.01
C PHE A 248 -2.60 -0.12 5.88
N LEU A 249 -3.41 0.13 6.90
CA LEU A 249 -4.85 -0.02 6.89
C LEU A 249 -5.46 1.38 7.09
N TYR A 250 -6.25 1.82 6.13
CA TYR A 250 -7.13 2.98 6.24
C TYR A 250 -8.50 2.53 6.72
N VAL A 251 -9.02 3.22 7.71
CA VAL A 251 -10.41 3.08 8.18
C VAL A 251 -11.00 4.46 8.34
N LYS A 252 -12.10 4.72 7.67
CA LYS A 252 -12.85 5.97 7.78
C LYS A 252 -13.19 6.25 9.25
N GLU A 253 -12.83 7.44 9.76
CA GLU A 253 -12.86 7.80 11.18
C GLU A 253 -14.19 7.47 11.88
N GLU A 254 -15.30 7.76 11.22
CA GLU A 254 -16.65 7.51 11.77
C GLU A 254 -17.01 6.03 11.97
N LEU A 255 -16.23 5.11 11.39
CA LEU A 255 -16.46 3.67 11.47
C LEU A 255 -15.63 2.99 12.56
N LEU A 256 -14.60 3.64 13.07
CA LEU A 256 -13.67 3.09 14.07
C LEU A 256 -14.38 2.59 15.33
N ASP A 257 -15.29 3.39 15.90
CA ASP A 257 -15.98 3.05 17.15
C ASP A 257 -17.37 2.44 16.94
N ARG A 258 -18.04 2.78 15.83
CA ARG A 258 -19.45 2.45 15.63
C ARG A 258 -19.67 1.12 14.94
N VAL A 259 -18.75 0.74 14.05
CA VAL A 259 -18.95 -0.35 13.10
C VAL A 259 -18.00 -1.50 13.35
N LEU A 260 -16.70 -1.20 13.42
CA LEU A 260 -15.68 -2.22 13.61
C LEU A 260 -15.54 -2.60 15.08
N ARG A 261 -15.66 -3.90 15.37
CA ARG A 261 -15.31 -4.46 16.68
C ARG A 261 -13.81 -4.74 16.74
N GLN A 262 -13.21 -4.35 17.84
CA GLN A 262 -11.82 -4.70 18.11
C GLN A 262 -11.69 -6.20 18.32
N THR A 263 -10.80 -6.84 17.57
CA THR A 263 -10.60 -8.29 17.58
C THR A 263 -9.26 -8.72 18.18
N GLN A 264 -8.34 -7.77 18.33
CA GLN A 264 -6.98 -8.00 18.83
C GLN A 264 -6.60 -6.90 19.81
N TYR A 265 -5.79 -7.25 20.82
CA TYR A 265 -5.35 -6.34 21.85
C TYR A 265 -3.85 -6.43 22.07
N GLY A 266 -3.20 -5.28 22.30
CA GLY A 266 -1.78 -5.20 22.57
C GLY A 266 -1.33 -3.81 23.03
N TYR A 267 -0.08 -3.70 23.45
CA TYR A 267 0.41 -2.53 24.17
C TYR A 267 0.54 -1.26 23.35
N TYR A 268 0.72 -1.37 22.01
CA TYR A 268 0.78 -0.20 21.13
C TYR A 268 -0.55 0.53 21.00
N GLN A 269 -1.65 -0.15 21.31
CA GLN A 269 -3.00 0.44 21.30
C GLN A 269 -3.24 1.40 22.47
N ALA A 270 -2.39 1.35 23.50
CA ALA A 270 -2.59 2.14 24.71
C ALA A 270 -2.00 3.55 24.59
N ALA A 271 -2.85 4.56 24.68
CA ALA A 271 -2.43 5.95 24.89
C ALA A 271 -1.84 6.18 26.28
N ALA A 272 -2.30 5.42 27.26
CA ALA A 272 -1.76 5.37 28.62
C ALA A 272 -1.93 3.95 29.19
N MET A 273 -0.93 3.47 29.92
CA MET A 273 -0.95 2.13 30.49
C MET A 273 -0.11 2.08 31.76
N GLN A 274 -0.64 1.44 32.79
CA GLN A 274 0.07 1.07 34.01
C GLN A 274 -0.23 -0.41 34.28
N THR A 275 0.73 -1.29 34.03
CA THR A 275 0.54 -2.75 34.08
C THR A 275 1.66 -3.46 34.84
N HIS A 276 2.70 -2.76 35.27
CA HIS A 276 3.83 -3.33 36.00
C HIS A 276 3.80 -2.92 37.46
N PHE A 277 4.12 -3.87 38.32
CA PHE A 277 4.43 -3.66 39.70
C PHE A 277 5.92 -3.28 39.80
N LEU A 278 6.21 -2.05 40.25
CA LEU A 278 7.56 -1.53 40.29
C LEU A 278 8.08 -1.53 41.75
N PRO A 279 9.42 -1.59 41.96
CA PRO A 279 9.99 -1.34 43.27
C PRO A 279 9.53 0.03 43.80
N GLY A 280 8.86 0.05 44.93
CA GLY A 280 8.26 1.25 45.50
C GLY A 280 6.75 1.39 45.34
N ASP A 281 6.12 0.50 44.54
CA ASP A 281 4.67 0.42 44.54
C ASP A 281 4.16 -0.22 45.83
N GLU A 282 3.03 0.29 46.34
CA GLU A 282 2.40 -0.28 47.53
C GLU A 282 1.90 -1.69 47.28
N PRO A 283 2.24 -2.68 48.15
CA PRO A 283 1.73 -4.03 48.01
C PRO A 283 0.20 -4.08 48.03
N GLY A 284 -0.39 -4.75 47.04
CA GLY A 284 -1.84 -4.91 46.90
C GLY A 284 -2.54 -3.80 46.12
N ALA A 285 -1.83 -2.76 45.68
CA ALA A 285 -2.39 -1.86 44.66
C ALA A 285 -2.69 -2.62 43.36
N ALA A 286 -3.87 -2.41 42.82
CA ALA A 286 -4.22 -3.00 41.52
C ALA A 286 -3.44 -2.29 40.40
N PRO A 287 -2.46 -2.95 39.75
CA PRO A 287 -1.54 -2.29 38.82
C PRO A 287 -2.10 -2.14 37.40
N TYR A 288 -3.37 -2.48 37.20
CA TYR A 288 -3.94 -2.56 35.86
C TYR A 288 -4.84 -1.36 35.57
N SER A 289 -4.33 -0.40 34.84
CA SER A 289 -5.13 0.63 34.21
C SER A 289 -4.59 0.94 32.83
N TRP A 290 -5.48 1.15 31.87
CA TRP A 290 -5.10 1.56 30.54
C TRP A 290 -6.18 2.42 29.88
N LYS A 291 -5.77 3.22 28.92
CA LYS A 291 -6.63 3.97 28.02
C LYS A 291 -6.16 3.69 26.61
N LEU A 292 -7.04 3.19 25.75
CA LEU A 292 -6.74 2.98 24.35
C LEU A 292 -6.69 4.33 23.61
N SER A 293 -5.87 4.41 22.56
CA SER A 293 -5.91 5.54 21.63
C SER A 293 -7.26 5.54 20.89
N PRO A 294 -7.87 6.71 20.66
CA PRO A 294 -9.18 6.80 20.01
C PRO A 294 -9.14 6.65 18.49
N ASP A 295 -7.96 6.55 17.91
CA ASP A 295 -7.70 6.48 16.47
C ASP A 295 -7.50 5.04 15.96
N ALA A 296 -7.10 4.90 14.68
CA ALA A 296 -6.83 3.61 14.07
C ALA A 296 -5.68 2.84 14.76
N THR A 297 -4.69 3.54 15.35
CA THR A 297 -3.64 2.92 16.15
C THR A 297 -4.22 2.13 17.30
N GLY A 298 -5.11 2.76 18.09
CA GLY A 298 -5.77 2.13 19.24
C GLY A 298 -6.67 0.94 18.86
N ARG A 299 -7.04 0.82 17.60
CA ARG A 299 -7.88 -0.28 17.11
C ARG A 299 -7.09 -1.46 16.57
N PHE A 300 -5.95 -1.22 15.90
CA PHE A 300 -5.34 -2.25 15.07
C PHE A 300 -3.87 -2.54 15.37
N GLU A 301 -3.12 -1.62 16.00
CA GLU A 301 -1.69 -1.82 16.25
C GLU A 301 -1.42 -2.57 17.54
N VAL A 302 -1.36 -3.90 17.48
CA VAL A 302 -1.20 -4.73 18.69
C VAL A 302 0.23 -4.74 19.25
N GLY A 303 1.25 -4.56 18.42
CA GLY A 303 2.64 -4.70 18.86
C GLY A 303 3.65 -4.10 17.91
N THR A 304 4.92 -4.43 18.14
CA THR A 304 6.04 -3.94 17.35
C THR A 304 5.87 -4.31 15.88
N SER A 305 5.96 -3.33 15.02
CA SER A 305 6.00 -3.49 13.56
C SER A 305 7.43 -3.44 13.02
N GLY A 306 7.62 -3.75 11.74
CA GLY A 306 8.93 -3.83 11.10
C GLY A 306 9.68 -2.50 11.04
N SER A 307 10.52 -2.20 12.02
CA SER A 307 11.24 -0.93 12.13
C SER A 307 12.11 -0.63 10.90
N GLY A 308 12.78 -1.64 10.32
CA GLY A 308 13.56 -1.44 9.10
C GLY A 308 12.71 -0.91 7.94
N ALA A 309 11.52 -1.50 7.74
CA ALA A 309 10.59 -1.04 6.71
C ALA A 309 10.10 0.39 6.97
N GLN A 310 9.92 0.78 8.24
CA GLN A 310 9.52 2.13 8.60
C GLN A 310 10.60 3.16 8.26
N HIS A 311 11.88 2.87 8.54
CA HIS A 311 13.01 3.73 8.14
C HIS A 311 13.09 3.91 6.61
N VAL A 312 12.79 2.86 5.85
CA VAL A 312 12.70 2.98 4.39
C VAL A 312 11.58 3.93 3.98
N LEU A 313 10.42 3.84 4.62
CA LEU A 313 9.25 4.66 4.29
C LEU A 313 9.43 6.15 4.62
N GLU A 314 10.24 6.50 5.62
CA GLU A 314 10.62 7.89 5.89
C GLU A 314 11.28 8.58 4.70
N GLU A 315 11.95 7.81 3.83
CA GLU A 315 12.57 8.31 2.60
C GLU A 315 11.64 8.16 1.38
N THR A 316 10.96 7.01 1.25
CA THR A 316 10.24 6.69 0.01
C THR A 316 8.89 7.38 -0.12
N LEU A 317 8.15 7.59 0.96
CA LEU A 317 6.87 8.30 0.89
C LEU A 317 7.05 9.79 0.53
N PRO A 318 7.97 10.55 1.18
CA PRO A 318 8.28 11.91 0.74
C PRO A 318 8.82 11.97 -0.69
N TYR A 319 9.62 10.97 -1.12
CA TYR A 319 10.11 10.87 -2.49
C TYR A 319 8.96 10.76 -3.50
N ILE A 320 8.00 9.86 -3.28
CA ILE A 320 6.81 9.72 -4.12
C ILE A 320 5.99 11.01 -4.16
N ARG A 321 5.76 11.65 -3.00
CA ARG A 321 5.02 12.90 -2.92
C ARG A 321 5.72 14.06 -3.63
N LYS A 322 7.04 14.16 -3.54
CA LYS A 322 7.82 15.20 -4.23
C LYS A 322 7.78 15.05 -5.75
N ILE A 323 7.77 13.83 -6.27
CA ILE A 323 7.54 13.58 -7.70
C ILE A 323 6.09 13.94 -8.05
N GLY A 324 5.14 13.50 -7.25
CA GLY A 324 3.69 13.62 -7.45
C GLY A 324 3.11 12.41 -8.15
N VAL A 325 2.07 11.82 -7.54
CA VAL A 325 1.43 10.59 -8.04
C VAL A 325 0.85 10.80 -9.43
N GLU A 326 0.29 11.98 -9.71
CA GLU A 326 -0.26 12.36 -11.02
C GLU A 326 0.83 12.38 -12.10
N LYS A 327 2.03 12.88 -11.79
CA LYS A 327 3.18 12.86 -12.71
C LYS A 327 3.67 11.44 -12.95
N ILE A 328 3.74 10.62 -11.91
CA ILE A 328 4.09 9.20 -12.00
C ILE A 328 3.09 8.48 -12.90
N HIS A 329 1.81 8.71 -12.68
CA HIS A 329 0.74 8.16 -13.50
C HIS A 329 0.85 8.59 -14.97
N ALA A 330 1.00 9.89 -15.23
CA ALA A 330 1.11 10.44 -16.57
C ALA A 330 2.36 9.94 -17.33
N HIS A 331 3.50 9.84 -16.64
CA HIS A 331 4.76 9.34 -17.22
C HIS A 331 4.63 7.96 -17.83
N ARG A 332 3.85 7.09 -17.23
CA ARG A 332 3.70 5.71 -17.70
C ARG A 332 2.75 5.55 -18.89
N GLN A 333 1.81 6.49 -19.09
CA GLN A 333 0.79 6.33 -20.12
C GLN A 333 1.36 6.11 -21.53
N PRO A 334 2.36 6.86 -22.02
CA PRO A 334 2.96 6.60 -23.32
C PRO A 334 3.66 5.23 -23.40
N LEU A 335 4.30 4.77 -22.31
CA LEU A 335 4.94 3.45 -22.25
C LEU A 335 3.91 2.33 -22.38
N LEU A 336 2.82 2.42 -21.63
CA LEU A 336 1.72 1.46 -21.66
C LEU A 336 0.98 1.49 -23.00
N LYS A 337 0.79 2.67 -23.58
CA LYS A 337 0.18 2.82 -24.91
C LYS A 337 1.01 2.08 -25.96
N ARG A 338 2.32 2.28 -25.99
CA ARG A 338 3.23 1.62 -26.93
C ARG A 338 3.13 0.08 -26.82
N LEU A 339 3.11 -0.44 -25.59
CA LEU A 339 2.93 -1.88 -25.37
C LEU A 339 1.59 -2.40 -25.91
N ARG A 340 0.49 -1.69 -25.65
CA ARG A 340 -0.85 -2.10 -26.09
C ARG A 340 -1.00 -2.06 -27.62
N GLU A 341 -0.25 -1.23 -28.30
CA GLU A 341 -0.23 -1.13 -29.76
C GLU A 341 0.61 -2.23 -30.42
N GLU A 342 1.78 -2.54 -29.87
CA GLU A 342 2.74 -3.42 -30.52
C GLU A 342 2.64 -4.89 -30.09
N MET A 343 2.37 -5.18 -28.83
CA MET A 343 2.30 -6.57 -28.37
C MET A 343 1.28 -7.43 -29.13
N PRO A 344 0.07 -6.92 -29.47
CA PRO A 344 -0.87 -7.68 -30.29
C PRO A 344 -0.33 -8.01 -31.70
N ARG A 345 0.48 -7.13 -32.30
CA ARG A 345 1.14 -7.35 -33.59
C ARG A 345 2.18 -8.48 -33.55
N LEU A 346 2.77 -8.69 -32.38
CA LEU A 346 3.70 -9.78 -32.09
C LEU A 346 2.98 -11.08 -31.66
N GLY A 347 1.64 -11.12 -31.69
CA GLY A 347 0.85 -12.29 -31.33
C GLY A 347 0.46 -12.41 -29.87
N PHE A 348 0.73 -11.37 -29.05
CA PHE A 348 0.36 -11.31 -27.64
C PHE A 348 -0.92 -10.48 -27.47
N ALA A 349 -2.09 -11.10 -27.49
CA ALA A 349 -3.36 -10.39 -27.34
C ALA A 349 -3.51 -9.75 -25.94
N SER A 350 -3.99 -8.50 -25.89
CA SER A 350 -4.19 -7.81 -24.60
C SER A 350 -5.34 -8.44 -23.80
N ILE A 351 -5.09 -8.66 -22.51
CA ILE A 351 -6.12 -9.00 -21.50
C ILE A 351 -6.36 -7.84 -20.52
N THR A 352 -5.70 -6.71 -20.75
CA THR A 352 -5.97 -5.47 -20.05
C THR A 352 -7.06 -4.71 -20.79
N PRO A 353 -8.14 -4.30 -20.13
CA PRO A 353 -9.17 -3.47 -20.75
C PRO A 353 -8.60 -2.17 -21.31
N PRO A 354 -9.01 -1.71 -22.51
CA PRO A 354 -8.42 -0.55 -23.16
C PRO A 354 -8.59 0.76 -22.40
N GLU A 355 -9.65 0.88 -21.59
CA GLU A 355 -9.91 2.04 -20.73
C GLU A 355 -9.04 2.07 -19.47
N SER A 356 -8.37 0.99 -19.07
CA SER A 356 -7.52 0.98 -17.89
C SER A 356 -6.33 1.92 -18.05
N THR A 357 -6.12 2.77 -17.05
CA THR A 357 -4.96 3.66 -16.92
C THR A 357 -3.98 3.20 -15.83
N SER A 358 -4.20 2.02 -15.26
CA SER A 358 -3.36 1.45 -14.21
C SER A 358 -1.92 1.23 -14.67
N ALA A 359 -1.02 0.99 -13.72
CA ALA A 359 0.39 0.73 -14.01
C ALA A 359 0.66 -0.65 -14.65
N ILE A 360 -0.36 -1.48 -14.82
CA ILE A 360 -0.26 -2.87 -15.24
C ILE A 360 -0.85 -3.02 -16.63
N THR A 361 -0.15 -3.70 -17.51
CA THR A 361 -0.71 -4.21 -18.76
C THR A 361 -0.30 -5.68 -18.94
N SER A 362 -1.23 -6.50 -19.38
CA SER A 362 -1.03 -7.95 -19.48
C SER A 362 -1.51 -8.48 -20.84
N PHE A 363 -0.86 -9.55 -21.28
CA PHE A 363 -1.06 -10.09 -22.60
C PHE A 363 -1.09 -11.62 -22.55
N THR A 364 -1.92 -12.26 -23.37
CA THR A 364 -1.89 -13.73 -23.51
C THR A 364 -0.55 -14.19 -24.04
N MET A 365 -0.16 -15.41 -23.69
CA MET A 365 1.08 -16.02 -24.12
C MET A 365 0.84 -17.49 -24.42
N LYS A 366 1.41 -18.00 -25.52
CA LYS A 366 1.24 -19.40 -25.94
C LYS A 366 2.45 -20.28 -25.69
N ASP A 367 3.66 -19.78 -25.92
CA ASP A 367 4.90 -20.52 -25.77
C ASP A 367 5.74 -19.93 -24.63
N ARG A 368 5.39 -20.31 -23.42
CA ARG A 368 6.05 -19.83 -22.21
C ARG A 368 7.55 -20.10 -22.19
N ALA A 369 7.98 -21.29 -22.66
CA ALA A 369 9.39 -21.68 -22.59
C ALA A 369 10.24 -20.77 -23.49
N ASN A 370 9.81 -20.56 -24.72
CA ASN A 370 10.48 -19.67 -25.68
C ASN A 370 10.47 -18.22 -25.20
N VAL A 371 9.35 -17.72 -24.70
CA VAL A 371 9.25 -16.35 -24.15
C VAL A 371 10.24 -16.15 -22.99
N VAL A 372 10.30 -17.08 -22.05
CA VAL A 372 11.24 -17.01 -20.90
C VAL A 372 12.70 -17.00 -21.38
N GLU A 373 13.06 -17.85 -22.36
CA GLU A 373 14.42 -17.91 -22.90
C GLU A 373 14.81 -16.58 -23.58
N ARG A 374 13.94 -16.02 -24.40
CA ARG A 374 14.15 -14.75 -25.11
C ARG A 374 14.30 -13.57 -24.15
N LEU A 375 13.44 -13.47 -23.15
CA LEU A 375 13.51 -12.43 -22.12
C LEU A 375 14.80 -12.54 -21.30
N LYS A 376 15.20 -13.76 -20.93
CA LYS A 376 16.45 -14.02 -20.22
C LYS A 376 17.67 -13.60 -21.05
N LYS A 377 17.72 -13.97 -22.34
CA LYS A 377 18.80 -13.58 -23.27
C LYS A 377 18.89 -12.06 -23.42
N ALA A 378 17.77 -11.37 -23.40
CA ALA A 378 17.70 -9.91 -23.50
C ALA A 378 17.91 -9.18 -22.16
N ASN A 379 18.05 -9.89 -21.03
CA ASN A 379 18.07 -9.31 -19.68
C ASN A 379 16.84 -8.41 -19.40
N VAL A 380 15.65 -8.93 -19.72
CA VAL A 380 14.37 -8.23 -19.46
C VAL A 380 13.60 -8.96 -18.37
N ASN A 381 13.33 -8.28 -17.28
CA ASN A 381 12.58 -8.80 -16.13
C ASN A 381 11.12 -8.32 -16.17
N VAL A 382 10.21 -9.27 -16.44
CA VAL A 382 8.77 -9.12 -16.41
C VAL A 382 8.14 -10.31 -15.69
N ARG A 383 6.88 -10.21 -15.32
CA ARG A 383 6.18 -11.39 -14.80
C ARG A 383 5.71 -12.27 -15.96
N VAL A 384 6.21 -13.49 -15.99
CA VAL A 384 5.75 -14.55 -16.89
C VAL A 384 4.97 -15.58 -16.06
N ALA A 385 3.65 -15.67 -16.29
CA ALA A 385 2.77 -16.69 -15.72
C ALA A 385 2.70 -17.92 -16.64
N GLU A 386 1.71 -18.81 -16.45
CA GLU A 386 1.55 -19.99 -17.31
C GLU A 386 1.09 -19.60 -18.72
N ASP A 387 0.10 -18.70 -18.81
CA ASP A 387 -0.62 -18.36 -20.03
C ASP A 387 -0.65 -16.85 -20.33
N PHE A 388 -0.01 -16.02 -19.50
CA PHE A 388 0.07 -14.59 -19.71
C PHE A 388 1.40 -13.96 -19.29
N LEU A 389 1.71 -12.84 -19.92
CA LEU A 389 2.82 -11.94 -19.64
C LEU A 389 2.27 -10.65 -19.04
N ARG A 390 2.82 -10.18 -17.90
CA ARG A 390 2.43 -8.92 -17.28
C ARG A 390 3.60 -7.95 -17.23
N VAL A 391 3.39 -6.76 -17.75
CA VAL A 391 4.37 -5.66 -17.79
C VAL A 391 3.90 -4.55 -16.89
N SER A 392 4.79 -4.00 -16.08
CA SER A 392 4.46 -2.95 -15.10
C SER A 392 5.63 -1.99 -14.89
N PRO A 393 5.77 -0.99 -15.78
CA PRO A 393 6.82 0.03 -15.70
C PRO A 393 6.58 1.02 -14.55
N SER A 394 7.66 1.62 -14.05
CA SER A 394 7.62 2.60 -12.96
C SER A 394 8.42 3.88 -13.30
N VAL A 395 8.66 4.68 -12.31
CA VAL A 395 9.31 6.01 -12.38
C VAL A 395 10.71 6.00 -13.01
N PHE A 396 11.37 4.87 -13.05
CA PHE A 396 12.72 4.73 -13.61
C PHE A 396 12.74 4.18 -15.06
N ASN A 397 11.59 3.73 -15.58
CA ASN A 397 11.51 3.20 -16.93
C ASN A 397 11.30 4.30 -17.97
N ASP A 398 11.82 4.07 -19.17
CA ASP A 398 11.64 4.92 -20.35
C ASP A 398 11.22 4.09 -21.58
N MET A 399 11.09 4.77 -22.71
CA MET A 399 10.71 4.11 -23.97
C MET A 399 11.75 3.07 -24.43
N GLY A 400 13.04 3.29 -24.13
CA GLY A 400 14.10 2.32 -24.44
C GLY A 400 13.89 0.98 -23.76
N ASP A 401 13.38 0.97 -22.51
CA ASP A 401 13.04 -0.27 -21.80
C ASP A 401 11.89 -1.03 -22.50
N ILE A 402 10.92 -0.29 -23.05
CA ILE A 402 9.78 -0.87 -23.78
C ILE A 402 10.23 -1.44 -25.13
N GLU A 403 11.02 -0.68 -25.91
CA GLU A 403 11.53 -1.15 -27.20
C GLU A 403 12.40 -2.40 -27.01
N LYS A 404 13.23 -2.46 -25.98
CA LYS A 404 14.02 -3.66 -25.67
C LYS A 404 13.16 -4.88 -25.36
N LEU A 405 12.04 -4.73 -24.66
CA LEU A 405 11.06 -5.82 -24.48
C LEU A 405 10.46 -6.25 -25.81
N LEU A 406 10.03 -5.30 -26.66
CA LEU A 406 9.41 -5.58 -27.96
C LEU A 406 10.40 -6.29 -28.88
N GLU A 407 11.65 -5.83 -28.97
CA GLU A 407 12.73 -6.49 -29.72
C GLU A 407 12.99 -7.91 -29.20
N ALA A 408 13.00 -8.11 -27.88
CA ALA A 408 13.17 -9.44 -27.31
C ALA A 408 12.03 -10.38 -27.68
N LEU A 409 10.84 -9.91 -27.96
CA LEU A 409 9.66 -10.71 -28.28
C LEU A 409 9.30 -10.74 -29.78
N SER A 410 10.05 -10.02 -30.63
CA SER A 410 9.86 -10.00 -32.11
C SER A 410 10.42 -11.25 -32.86
#